data_5703a6add465bdda210dc05f5517e204
#
_entry.id   5703a6add465bdda210dc05f5517e204
#
_cell.length_a   1.000
_cell.length_b   1.000
_cell.length_c   1.000
_cell.angle_alpha   90.00
_cell.angle_beta   90.00
_cell.angle_gamma   90.00
#
_symmetry.space_group_name_H-M   'P 1'
#
loop_
_entity.id
_entity.type
_entity.pdbx_description
1 polymer ?
#
loop_
_entity_poly.entity_id
_entity_poly.type
_entity_poly.pdbx_seq_one_letter_code
_entity_poly.pdbx_strand_id
1 'polypeptide(L)'
;IVDDQSPLDLKIYNPRSILDTPNIDRMADEGMVLDGAYHMGAWVGGVCTPSRHMVMSGRTVWHVPDKPGRIMNPHVTDAKRVPPDLAEYSLPAVFNRAGYDTMRTCKNGNSYEAANKLFTVRHDGTRRGGTDEKGSHWHGEQVMNYLMDREKSKDTDPFLIYYGFSHPHDVRDGKPELLKKYGAVNHLDPVNLPPANPRQPPLPVNWLPEHPFDHGHITVRDEVGVKGVWKKRDERTIRNEIGREYACSENIDIQIGRVLRKLEEMGELDNTYVIYTADHGMAIGRHGLQGKQNLYEHTWRIPFIVKGPGIESGSRVHGNIYLLDVLTTLCDLAEIETPKTSEGKSFKPVLMGKKKKVRDVLYGVYCGGGRPGSRCVKKGDWKLTQYEVTKTGVKHRQLFNLKENPYEFMKEHHD
;
A
#
# COMPACT_ATOMS: atom_id res chain seq x y z
N ILE A 1 -0.67 -2.84 -7.39
CA ILE A 1 -0.42 -2.09 -6.15
C ILE A 1 -1.37 -0.92 -6.03
N VAL A 2 -2.07 -0.82 -4.91
CA VAL A 2 -3.07 0.20 -4.60
C VAL A 2 -2.42 1.32 -3.77
N ASP A 3 -2.91 2.54 -3.90
CA ASP A 3 -2.38 3.73 -3.21
C ASP A 3 -3.27 4.06 -2.01
N ASP A 4 -2.77 3.93 -0.78
CA ASP A 4 -3.47 4.30 0.46
C ASP A 4 -4.58 3.31 0.93
N GLN A 5 -4.46 2.01 0.77
CA GLN A 5 -5.51 1.07 1.21
C GLN A 5 -5.15 0.31 2.49
N SER A 6 -5.98 0.45 3.52
CA SER A 6 -5.88 -0.35 4.73
C SER A 6 -6.33 -1.80 4.50
N PRO A 7 -5.66 -2.81 5.08
CA PRO A 7 -6.20 -4.16 5.07
C PRO A 7 -7.57 -4.25 5.76
N LEU A 8 -7.83 -3.37 6.74
CA LEU A 8 -9.11 -3.36 7.47
C LEU A 8 -10.31 -2.86 6.63
N ASP A 9 -10.09 -2.40 5.41
CA ASP A 9 -11.16 -2.02 4.47
C ASP A 9 -11.66 -3.24 3.67
N LEU A 10 -10.86 -4.28 3.54
CA LEU A 10 -11.20 -5.51 2.81
C LEU A 10 -11.87 -6.56 3.72
N LYS A 11 -12.94 -7.20 3.23
CA LYS A 11 -13.64 -8.29 3.96
C LYS A 11 -12.71 -9.43 4.35
N ILE A 12 -11.72 -9.73 3.53
CA ILE A 12 -10.71 -10.77 3.76
C ILE A 12 -9.97 -10.59 5.09
N TYR A 13 -9.74 -9.34 5.52
CA TYR A 13 -9.06 -9.00 6.78
C TYR A 13 -10.00 -8.46 7.85
N ASN A 14 -11.18 -7.98 7.47
CA ASN A 14 -12.19 -7.41 8.36
C ASN A 14 -13.60 -7.82 7.91
N PRO A 15 -14.17 -8.87 8.48
CA PRO A 15 -15.50 -9.36 8.10
C PRO A 15 -16.64 -8.33 8.29
N ARG A 16 -16.38 -7.24 9.01
CA ARG A 16 -17.36 -6.14 9.20
C ARG A 16 -17.35 -5.13 8.05
N SER A 17 -16.37 -5.20 7.15
CA SER A 17 -16.34 -4.31 5.99
C SER A 17 -17.52 -4.60 5.06
N ILE A 18 -18.13 -3.53 4.58
CA ILE A 18 -19.18 -3.61 3.56
C ILE A 18 -18.65 -3.28 2.15
N LEU A 19 -17.33 -3.08 2.03
CA LEU A 19 -16.67 -2.89 0.73
C LEU A 19 -16.85 -4.16 -0.10
N ASP A 20 -17.30 -3.98 -1.34
CA ASP A 20 -17.56 -5.07 -2.26
C ASP A 20 -16.39 -5.22 -3.24
N THR A 21 -15.66 -6.33 -3.11
CA THR A 21 -14.43 -6.61 -3.88
C THR A 21 -14.40 -8.07 -4.36
N PRO A 22 -15.37 -8.51 -5.19
CA PRO A 22 -15.49 -9.91 -5.55
C PRO A 22 -14.29 -10.48 -6.31
N ASN A 23 -13.55 -9.67 -7.06
CA ASN A 23 -12.37 -10.14 -7.80
C ASN A 23 -11.15 -10.30 -6.89
N ILE A 24 -10.98 -9.41 -5.91
CA ILE A 24 -9.93 -9.51 -4.88
C ILE A 24 -10.26 -10.67 -3.93
N ASP A 25 -11.54 -10.85 -3.56
CA ASP A 25 -12.01 -11.97 -2.75
C ASP A 25 -11.73 -13.30 -3.50
N ARG A 26 -12.04 -13.38 -4.80
CA ARG A 26 -11.68 -14.53 -5.66
C ARG A 26 -10.17 -14.80 -5.67
N MET A 27 -9.33 -13.76 -5.76
CA MET A 27 -7.88 -13.94 -5.69
C MET A 27 -7.42 -14.54 -4.35
N ALA A 28 -8.08 -14.19 -3.24
CA ALA A 28 -7.79 -14.76 -1.93
C ALA A 28 -8.23 -16.23 -1.83
N ASP A 29 -9.39 -16.57 -2.39
CA ASP A 29 -9.92 -17.94 -2.42
C ASP A 29 -9.07 -18.87 -3.30
N GLU A 30 -8.51 -18.34 -4.39
CA GLU A 30 -7.68 -19.09 -5.35
C GLU A 30 -6.18 -18.98 -5.07
N GLY A 31 -5.76 -18.23 -4.05
CA GLY A 31 -4.37 -17.96 -3.70
C GLY A 31 -4.08 -18.06 -2.22
N MET A 32 -3.05 -17.34 -1.80
CA MET A 32 -2.61 -17.26 -0.41
C MET A 32 -2.74 -15.84 0.13
N VAL A 33 -3.34 -15.70 1.32
CA VAL A 33 -3.41 -14.44 2.07
C VAL A 33 -2.27 -14.37 3.07
N LEU A 34 -1.49 -13.29 3.06
CA LEU A 34 -0.47 -13.00 4.06
C LEU A 34 -0.98 -11.95 5.05
N ASP A 35 -1.16 -12.35 6.33
CA ASP A 35 -1.65 -11.47 7.38
C ASP A 35 -0.59 -10.50 7.91
N GLY A 36 0.68 -10.81 7.71
CA GLY A 36 1.82 -10.09 8.23
C GLY A 36 2.68 -9.47 7.14
N ALA A 37 2.08 -8.69 6.25
CA ALA A 37 2.81 -7.89 5.27
C ALA A 37 2.85 -6.43 5.72
N TYR A 38 4.03 -5.80 5.62
CA TYR A 38 4.28 -4.46 6.14
C TYR A 38 5.15 -3.63 5.19
N HIS A 39 5.06 -2.31 5.30
CA HIS A 39 6.12 -1.42 4.86
C HIS A 39 7.05 -1.10 6.05
N MET A 40 8.21 -0.48 5.81
CA MET A 40 9.10 -0.12 6.93
C MET A 40 8.86 1.29 7.48
N GLY A 41 7.91 2.03 6.91
CA GLY A 41 7.63 3.41 7.29
C GLY A 41 8.26 4.43 6.35
N ALA A 42 8.55 5.62 6.89
CA ALA A 42 9.07 6.73 6.09
C ALA A 42 9.87 7.73 6.95
N TRP A 43 10.79 8.45 6.30
CA TRP A 43 11.46 9.63 6.85
C TRP A 43 10.96 10.93 6.20
N VAL A 44 10.12 10.84 5.18
CA VAL A 44 9.48 11.96 4.48
C VAL A 44 8.00 12.05 4.83
N GLY A 45 7.37 13.18 4.55
CA GLY A 45 5.94 13.38 4.81
C GLY A 45 5.03 12.40 4.08
N GLY A 46 5.41 11.88 2.90
CA GLY A 46 4.62 10.91 2.14
C GLY A 46 5.19 9.49 2.24
N VAL A 47 4.44 8.55 2.77
CA VAL A 47 4.84 7.14 2.93
C VAL A 47 4.94 6.40 1.59
N CYS A 48 4.17 6.82 0.57
CA CYS A 48 4.20 6.21 -0.77
C CYS A 48 5.59 6.17 -1.39
N THR A 49 6.36 7.27 -1.24
CA THR A 49 7.70 7.36 -1.85
C THR A 49 8.62 6.23 -1.36
N PRO A 50 8.93 6.08 -0.06
CA PRO A 50 9.79 4.99 0.40
C PRO A 50 9.20 3.61 0.15
N SER A 51 7.88 3.42 0.28
CA SER A 51 7.25 2.12 0.01
C SER A 51 7.46 1.66 -1.42
N ARG A 52 7.25 2.55 -2.39
CA ARG A 52 7.46 2.24 -3.82
C ARG A 52 8.94 2.07 -4.17
N HIS A 53 9.83 2.82 -3.51
CA HIS A 53 11.27 2.59 -3.63
C HIS A 53 11.66 1.20 -3.09
N MET A 54 11.09 0.77 -1.95
CA MET A 54 11.33 -0.56 -1.41
C MET A 54 10.96 -1.66 -2.41
N VAL A 55 9.78 -1.57 -3.05
CA VAL A 55 9.35 -2.53 -4.08
C VAL A 55 10.31 -2.53 -5.27
N MET A 56 10.73 -1.35 -5.74
CA MET A 56 11.56 -1.21 -6.94
C MET A 56 13.00 -1.62 -6.73
N SER A 57 13.56 -1.40 -5.53
CA SER A 57 15.01 -1.57 -5.28
C SER A 57 15.37 -2.70 -4.33
N GLY A 58 14.39 -3.27 -3.62
CA GLY A 58 14.65 -4.26 -2.55
C GLY A 58 15.42 -3.69 -1.35
N ARG A 59 15.44 -2.35 -1.16
CA ARG A 59 16.23 -1.68 -0.12
C ARG A 59 15.38 -1.32 1.08
N THR A 60 16.00 -1.35 2.25
CA THR A 60 15.36 -0.86 3.49
C THR A 60 15.08 0.64 3.42
N VAL A 61 14.17 1.11 4.26
CA VAL A 61 13.83 2.53 4.38
C VAL A 61 15.05 3.44 4.60
N TRP A 62 16.14 2.92 5.17
CA TRP A 62 17.38 3.64 5.44
C TRP A 62 18.29 3.82 4.22
N HIS A 63 18.08 3.01 3.18
CA HIS A 63 18.96 2.88 2.03
C HIS A 63 18.26 3.15 0.69
N VAL A 64 17.06 3.71 0.71
CA VAL A 64 16.40 4.19 -0.51
C VAL A 64 16.86 5.60 -0.85
N PRO A 65 16.93 5.95 -2.14
CA PRO A 65 17.37 7.27 -2.57
C PRO A 65 16.44 8.37 -2.06
N ASP A 66 17.01 9.48 -1.68
CA ASP A 66 16.28 10.68 -1.33
C ASP A 66 15.86 11.44 -2.60
N LYS A 67 14.90 12.35 -2.46
CA LYS A 67 14.58 13.27 -3.56
C LYS A 67 15.78 14.19 -3.83
N PRO A 68 16.14 14.43 -5.09
CA PRO A 68 17.18 15.39 -5.43
C PRO A 68 16.94 16.74 -4.73
N GLY A 69 17.95 17.24 -4.02
CA GLY A 69 17.91 18.52 -3.31
C GLY A 69 17.30 18.50 -1.91
N ARG A 70 16.95 17.33 -1.37
CA ARG A 70 16.55 17.17 0.04
C ARG A 70 17.52 16.25 0.78
N ILE A 71 18.49 16.82 1.44
CA ILE A 71 19.29 16.10 2.44
C ILE A 71 18.43 16.00 3.70
N MET A 72 17.87 14.85 3.95
CA MET A 72 16.95 14.59 5.07
C MET A 72 17.68 14.31 6.38
N ASN A 73 18.91 13.85 6.31
CA ASN A 73 19.78 13.65 7.45
C ASN A 73 21.17 14.20 7.13
N PRO A 74 21.58 15.33 7.75
CA PRO A 74 22.90 15.94 7.49
C PRO A 74 24.09 15.07 7.91
N HIS A 75 23.85 14.00 8.68
CA HIS A 75 24.88 13.06 9.11
C HIS A 75 25.05 11.85 8.16
N VAL A 76 24.30 11.85 7.06
CA VAL A 76 24.32 10.77 6.10
C VAL A 76 24.83 11.29 4.76
N THR A 77 26.14 11.30 4.60
CA THR A 77 26.80 11.52 3.30
C THR A 77 26.82 10.20 2.53
N ASP A 78 26.30 10.11 1.33
CA ASP A 78 25.59 8.96 0.96
C ASP A 78 25.87 8.23 -0.32
N ALA A 79 27.00 8.42 -0.95
CA ALA A 79 27.46 7.51 -2.00
C ALA A 79 27.65 6.05 -1.51
N LYS A 80 27.88 5.87 -0.20
CA LYS A 80 28.04 4.51 0.37
C LYS A 80 26.72 3.82 0.71
N ARG A 81 25.65 4.60 0.95
CA ARG A 81 24.34 4.04 1.34
C ARG A 81 23.42 3.78 0.17
N VAL A 82 23.50 4.61 -0.87
CA VAL A 82 22.75 4.44 -2.10
C VAL A 82 23.75 4.39 -3.24
N PRO A 83 24.02 3.23 -3.83
CA PRO A 83 24.87 3.12 -5.01
C PRO A 83 24.38 4.07 -6.10
N PRO A 84 25.27 4.80 -6.80
CA PRO A 84 24.89 5.73 -7.87
C PRO A 84 24.18 5.03 -9.05
N ASP A 85 24.48 3.76 -9.24
CA ASP A 85 23.92 2.87 -10.25
C ASP A 85 22.74 2.01 -9.74
N LEU A 86 22.16 2.36 -8.59
CA LEU A 86 21.08 1.56 -7.97
C LEU A 86 19.91 1.29 -8.93
N ALA A 87 19.62 2.21 -9.84
CA ALA A 87 18.54 2.02 -10.81
C ALA A 87 18.76 0.79 -11.70
N GLU A 88 20.02 0.46 -12.03
CA GLU A 88 20.39 -0.71 -12.83
C GLU A 88 20.13 -2.06 -12.11
N TYR A 89 19.89 -2.01 -10.82
CA TYR A 89 19.53 -3.15 -9.98
C TYR A 89 18.05 -3.15 -9.55
N SER A 90 17.26 -2.26 -10.15
CA SER A 90 15.83 -2.15 -9.87
C SER A 90 15.00 -3.23 -10.58
N LEU A 91 13.77 -3.40 -10.11
CA LEU A 91 12.83 -4.38 -10.64
C LEU A 91 12.75 -4.40 -12.18
N PRO A 92 12.47 -3.28 -12.88
CA PRO A 92 12.41 -3.31 -14.35
C PRO A 92 13.77 -3.65 -14.98
N ALA A 93 14.87 -3.10 -14.46
CA ALA A 93 16.19 -3.32 -15.03
C ALA A 93 16.61 -4.80 -14.97
N VAL A 94 16.33 -5.46 -13.84
CA VAL A 94 16.68 -6.89 -13.63
C VAL A 94 15.84 -7.77 -14.55
N PHE A 95 14.53 -7.51 -14.64
CA PHE A 95 13.64 -8.30 -15.48
C PHE A 95 13.88 -8.08 -16.98
N ASN A 96 14.15 -6.83 -17.42
CA ASN A 96 14.56 -6.55 -18.80
C ASN A 96 15.82 -7.35 -19.20
N ARG A 97 16.83 -7.40 -18.34
CA ARG A 97 18.03 -8.18 -18.61
C ARG A 97 17.79 -9.69 -18.67
N ALA A 98 16.75 -10.15 -17.99
CA ALA A 98 16.31 -11.55 -18.03
C ALA A 98 15.39 -11.88 -19.22
N GLY A 99 15.16 -10.92 -20.12
CA GLY A 99 14.35 -11.12 -21.33
C GLY A 99 12.83 -10.93 -21.11
N TYR A 100 12.42 -10.34 -19.99
CA TYR A 100 11.02 -9.98 -19.77
C TYR A 100 10.69 -8.66 -20.47
N ASP A 101 9.51 -8.59 -21.07
CA ASP A 101 8.91 -7.31 -21.40
C ASP A 101 8.30 -6.68 -20.15
N THR A 102 8.65 -5.45 -19.83
CA THR A 102 8.23 -4.79 -18.59
C THR A 102 7.29 -3.62 -18.85
N MET A 103 6.10 -3.71 -18.28
CA MET A 103 5.08 -2.67 -18.39
C MET A 103 4.80 -2.04 -17.02
N ARG A 104 4.62 -0.73 -17.02
CA ARG A 104 4.19 0.01 -15.84
C ARG A 104 3.05 0.96 -16.17
N THR A 105 1.97 0.91 -15.38
CA THR A 105 1.06 2.03 -15.22
C THR A 105 0.96 2.40 -13.75
N CYS A 106 1.00 3.68 -13.42
CA CYS A 106 0.91 4.17 -12.06
C CYS A 106 0.65 5.68 -12.02
N LYS A 107 0.31 6.20 -10.85
CA LYS A 107 0.27 7.65 -10.65
C LYS A 107 1.65 8.28 -10.92
N ASN A 108 1.65 9.53 -11.37
CA ASN A 108 2.87 10.31 -11.54
C ASN A 108 3.41 10.78 -10.17
N GLY A 109 4.71 10.65 -9.97
CA GLY A 109 5.40 11.08 -8.75
C GLY A 109 5.31 10.09 -7.58
N ASN A 110 5.88 10.49 -6.45
CA ASN A 110 6.01 9.68 -5.23
C ASN A 110 6.49 8.25 -5.48
N SER A 111 7.53 8.12 -6.30
CA SER A 111 8.04 6.85 -6.78
C SER A 111 9.54 6.95 -7.06
N TYR A 112 10.19 5.84 -7.41
CA TYR A 112 11.59 5.79 -7.80
C TYR A 112 11.74 6.09 -9.30
N GLU A 113 11.87 7.36 -9.64
CA GLU A 113 11.83 7.83 -11.02
C GLU A 113 12.94 7.25 -11.90
N ALA A 114 14.16 7.07 -11.38
CA ALA A 114 15.26 6.48 -12.15
C ALA A 114 14.93 5.02 -12.54
N ALA A 115 14.33 4.25 -11.67
CA ALA A 115 13.85 2.91 -11.99
C ALA A 115 12.65 2.92 -12.94
N ASN A 116 11.70 3.84 -12.74
CA ASN A 116 10.50 3.93 -13.59
C ASN A 116 10.81 4.17 -15.06
N LYS A 117 11.91 4.85 -15.37
CA LYS A 117 12.38 5.11 -16.74
C LYS A 117 12.86 3.87 -17.46
N LEU A 118 13.10 2.78 -16.75
CA LEU A 118 13.65 1.55 -17.30
C LEU A 118 12.56 0.53 -17.69
N PHE A 119 11.27 0.81 -17.42
CA PHE A 119 10.19 0.00 -17.97
C PHE A 119 10.11 0.19 -19.50
N THR A 120 9.96 -0.89 -20.23
CA THR A 120 9.86 -0.89 -21.70
C THR A 120 8.57 -0.20 -22.16
N VAL A 121 7.48 -0.40 -21.43
CA VAL A 121 6.21 0.31 -21.63
C VAL A 121 5.86 1.07 -20.35
N ARG A 122 5.61 2.37 -20.48
CA ARG A 122 5.34 3.23 -19.32
C ARG A 122 4.17 4.17 -19.56
N HIS A 123 3.21 4.13 -18.66
CA HIS A 123 2.06 5.04 -18.62
C HIS A 123 1.93 5.70 -17.24
N ASP A 124 2.08 7.01 -17.18
CA ASP A 124 1.93 7.79 -15.95
C ASP A 124 0.58 8.49 -15.92
N GLY A 125 -0.21 8.18 -14.91
CA GLY A 125 -1.50 8.82 -14.64
C GLY A 125 -1.37 10.13 -13.87
N THR A 126 -2.44 10.52 -13.18
CA THR A 126 -2.46 11.71 -12.31
C THR A 126 -1.59 11.52 -11.07
N ARG A 127 -1.19 12.63 -10.44
CA ARG A 127 -0.45 12.59 -9.17
C ARG A 127 -1.30 12.14 -7.98
N ARG A 128 -2.61 12.29 -8.08
CA ARG A 128 -3.60 11.96 -7.04
C ARG A 128 -4.67 11.09 -7.65
N GLY A 129 -5.62 10.63 -6.84
CA GLY A 129 -6.70 9.77 -7.26
C GLY A 129 -7.34 10.21 -8.56
N GLY A 130 -7.85 11.42 -8.61
CA GLY A 130 -8.47 11.97 -9.81
C GLY A 130 -9.82 11.35 -10.13
N THR A 131 -10.34 11.74 -11.29
CA THR A 131 -11.59 11.21 -11.85
C THR A 131 -11.36 9.89 -12.59
N ASP A 132 -12.42 9.24 -13.02
CA ASP A 132 -12.37 8.01 -13.80
C ASP A 132 -11.54 8.09 -15.08
N GLU A 133 -11.55 9.23 -15.75
CA GLU A 133 -10.82 9.42 -17.02
C GLU A 133 -9.31 9.25 -16.88
N LYS A 134 -8.76 9.52 -15.70
CA LYS A 134 -7.32 9.38 -15.39
C LYS A 134 -7.08 8.62 -14.08
N GLY A 135 -8.13 8.06 -13.48
CA GLY A 135 -8.11 7.26 -12.28
C GLY A 135 -7.99 5.75 -12.57
N SER A 136 -8.71 4.96 -11.78
CA SER A 136 -8.58 3.50 -11.83
C SER A 136 -8.95 2.89 -13.18
N HIS A 137 -10.01 3.40 -13.83
CA HIS A 137 -10.42 2.93 -15.16
C HIS A 137 -9.31 3.14 -16.19
N TRP A 138 -8.72 4.34 -16.22
CA TRP A 138 -7.62 4.63 -17.15
C TRP A 138 -6.43 3.68 -16.96
N HIS A 139 -6.04 3.41 -15.70
CA HIS A 139 -4.98 2.44 -15.42
C HIS A 139 -5.33 1.03 -15.92
N GLY A 140 -6.60 0.63 -15.75
CA GLY A 140 -7.12 -0.63 -16.30
C GLY A 140 -7.01 -0.69 -17.82
N GLU A 141 -7.40 0.37 -18.53
CA GLU A 141 -7.29 0.47 -19.99
C GLU A 141 -5.84 0.32 -20.47
N GLN A 142 -4.87 0.94 -19.78
CA GLN A 142 -3.46 0.79 -20.18
C GLN A 142 -3.00 -0.67 -20.13
N VAL A 143 -3.38 -1.42 -19.09
CA VAL A 143 -3.03 -2.84 -18.98
C VAL A 143 -3.80 -3.67 -20.01
N MET A 144 -5.07 -3.39 -20.22
CA MET A 144 -5.88 -4.09 -21.23
C MET A 144 -5.33 -3.91 -22.64
N ASN A 145 -4.96 -2.67 -23.01
CA ASN A 145 -4.37 -2.39 -24.31
C ASN A 145 -3.04 -3.14 -24.49
N TYR A 146 -2.17 -3.10 -23.47
CA TYR A 146 -0.92 -3.85 -23.47
C TYR A 146 -1.13 -5.35 -23.71
N LEU A 147 -2.07 -5.97 -23.00
CA LEU A 147 -2.37 -7.41 -23.17
C LEU A 147 -2.98 -7.72 -24.56
N MET A 148 -3.87 -6.86 -25.05
CA MET A 148 -4.46 -7.02 -26.39
C MET A 148 -3.40 -6.87 -27.51
N ASP A 149 -2.46 -5.96 -27.37
CA ASP A 149 -1.37 -5.78 -28.35
C ASP A 149 -0.44 -7.00 -28.37
N ARG A 150 -0.13 -7.59 -27.21
CA ARG A 150 0.64 -8.85 -27.10
C ARG A 150 -0.09 -10.01 -27.78
N GLU A 151 -1.38 -10.18 -27.48
CA GLU A 151 -2.20 -11.22 -28.11
C GLU A 151 -2.23 -11.07 -29.64
N LYS A 152 -2.46 -9.85 -30.13
CA LYS A 152 -2.52 -9.54 -31.55
C LYS A 152 -1.18 -9.78 -32.27
N SER A 153 -0.07 -9.46 -31.64
CA SER A 153 1.29 -9.71 -32.16
C SER A 153 1.74 -11.15 -31.97
N LYS A 154 0.99 -11.98 -31.21
CA LYS A 154 1.36 -13.33 -30.79
C LYS A 154 2.71 -13.33 -30.04
N ASP A 155 2.91 -12.31 -29.23
CA ASP A 155 4.10 -12.17 -28.41
C ASP A 155 4.05 -13.20 -27.26
N THR A 156 5.05 -14.08 -27.19
CA THR A 156 5.21 -15.14 -26.20
C THR A 156 6.33 -14.87 -25.19
N ASP A 157 6.99 -13.74 -25.27
CA ASP A 157 8.03 -13.37 -24.32
C ASP A 157 7.42 -13.25 -22.90
N PRO A 158 8.14 -13.60 -21.84
CA PRO A 158 7.64 -13.40 -20.49
C PRO A 158 7.43 -11.90 -20.19
N PHE A 159 6.44 -11.58 -19.38
CA PHE A 159 6.13 -10.20 -19.04
C PHE A 159 6.11 -9.94 -17.53
N LEU A 160 6.37 -8.68 -17.17
CA LEU A 160 6.18 -8.16 -15.82
C LEU A 160 5.34 -6.89 -15.89
N ILE A 161 4.19 -6.88 -15.25
CA ILE A 161 3.29 -5.71 -15.18
C ILE A 161 3.32 -5.12 -13.79
N TYR A 162 3.80 -3.89 -13.65
CA TYR A 162 3.61 -3.07 -12.45
C TYR A 162 2.30 -2.29 -12.58
N TYR A 163 1.21 -2.91 -12.17
CA TYR A 163 -0.13 -2.36 -12.22
C TYR A 163 -0.38 -1.50 -10.97
N GLY A 164 -0.09 -0.21 -11.06
CA GLY A 164 -0.24 0.75 -9.97
C GLY A 164 -1.45 1.65 -10.18
N PHE A 165 -2.25 1.82 -9.13
CA PHE A 165 -3.39 2.71 -9.12
C PHE A 165 -3.04 4.06 -8.52
N SER A 166 -3.84 5.09 -8.84
CA SER A 166 -3.79 6.41 -8.20
C SER A 166 -4.78 6.52 -7.04
N HIS A 167 -5.82 5.69 -7.01
CA HIS A 167 -6.82 5.55 -5.96
C HIS A 167 -6.44 4.44 -4.95
N PRO A 168 -7.04 4.48 -3.75
CA PRO A 168 -7.95 5.47 -3.18
C PRO A 168 -7.26 6.70 -2.57
N HIS A 169 -6.05 7.06 -3.01
CA HIS A 169 -5.39 8.29 -2.58
C HIS A 169 -6.31 9.51 -2.75
N ASP A 170 -6.17 10.50 -1.88
CA ASP A 170 -6.88 11.77 -2.01
C ASP A 170 -6.50 12.50 -3.34
N VAL A 171 -7.40 13.15 -4.04
CA VAL A 171 -8.85 13.30 -3.79
C VAL A 171 -9.56 12.03 -4.23
N ARG A 172 -10.50 11.53 -3.44
CA ARG A 172 -11.27 10.30 -3.69
C ARG A 172 -12.52 10.64 -4.50
N ASP A 173 -12.36 10.93 -5.79
CA ASP A 173 -13.46 11.22 -6.70
C ASP A 173 -13.95 9.91 -7.34
N GLY A 174 -14.86 9.24 -6.63
CA GLY A 174 -15.46 7.98 -7.09
C GLY A 174 -16.47 8.17 -8.22
N LYS A 175 -16.77 7.08 -8.93
CA LYS A 175 -17.85 7.02 -9.91
C LYS A 175 -19.21 7.35 -9.28
N PRO A 176 -20.07 8.11 -9.95
CA PRO A 176 -21.38 8.50 -9.40
C PRO A 176 -22.22 7.31 -8.92
N GLU A 177 -22.25 6.21 -9.67
CA GLU A 177 -22.98 5.00 -9.30
C GLU A 177 -22.43 4.32 -8.05
N LEU A 178 -21.10 4.27 -7.90
CA LEU A 178 -20.45 3.68 -6.74
C LEU A 178 -20.57 4.60 -5.51
N LEU A 179 -20.43 5.92 -5.69
CA LEU A 179 -20.71 6.87 -4.62
C LEU A 179 -22.16 6.72 -4.12
N LYS A 180 -23.14 6.59 -5.04
CA LYS A 180 -24.55 6.35 -4.69
C LYS A 180 -24.73 5.02 -3.94
N LYS A 181 -24.01 3.95 -4.33
CA LYS A 181 -24.03 2.65 -3.64
C LYS A 181 -23.63 2.80 -2.18
N TYR A 182 -22.55 3.53 -1.89
CA TYR A 182 -22.03 3.74 -0.54
C TYR A 182 -22.60 5.01 0.14
N GLY A 183 -23.62 5.65 -0.42
CA GLY A 183 -24.26 6.83 0.18
C GLY A 183 -23.34 8.04 0.35
N ALA A 184 -22.25 8.09 -0.40
CA ALA A 184 -21.25 9.14 -0.32
C ALA A 184 -21.41 10.18 -1.43
N VAL A 185 -20.80 11.35 -1.22
CA VAL A 185 -20.71 12.43 -2.20
C VAL A 185 -19.28 12.97 -2.25
N ASN A 186 -18.87 13.48 -3.41
CA ASN A 186 -17.60 14.21 -3.56
C ASN A 186 -17.75 15.58 -2.86
N HIS A 187 -17.41 15.60 -1.58
CA HIS A 187 -17.60 16.75 -0.69
C HIS A 187 -16.26 17.38 -0.33
N LEU A 188 -16.03 18.61 -0.77
CA LEU A 188 -14.78 19.34 -0.56
C LEU A 188 -14.98 20.65 0.22
N ASP A 189 -16.21 20.91 0.71
CA ASP A 189 -16.53 22.11 1.50
C ASP A 189 -15.86 22.03 2.88
N PRO A 190 -15.02 23.00 3.27
CA PRO A 190 -14.38 23.02 4.57
C PRO A 190 -15.28 23.57 5.70
N VAL A 191 -16.46 24.09 5.38
CA VAL A 191 -17.34 24.77 6.32
C VAL A 191 -18.56 23.94 6.68
N ASN A 192 -19.19 23.32 5.69
CA ASN A 192 -20.41 22.52 5.87
C ASN A 192 -20.09 21.03 6.00
N LEU A 193 -20.84 20.33 6.86
CA LEU A 193 -20.74 18.87 6.96
C LEU A 193 -21.34 18.21 5.71
N PRO A 194 -20.78 17.08 5.25
CA PRO A 194 -21.37 16.32 4.17
C PRO A 194 -22.76 15.79 4.55
N PRO A 195 -23.64 15.53 3.59
CA PRO A 195 -24.97 15.00 3.87
C PRO A 195 -24.88 13.63 4.56
N ALA A 196 -25.71 13.40 5.58
CA ALA A 196 -25.86 12.09 6.17
C ALA A 196 -26.62 11.16 5.21
N ASN A 197 -26.22 9.90 5.15
CA ASN A 197 -26.89 8.89 4.34
C ASN A 197 -26.84 7.52 5.05
N PRO A 198 -27.96 6.80 5.20
CA PRO A 198 -27.98 5.50 5.89
C PRO A 198 -27.15 4.42 5.21
N ARG A 199 -26.85 4.57 3.91
CA ARG A 199 -25.99 3.64 3.14
C ARG A 199 -24.50 3.85 3.40
N GLN A 200 -24.11 4.94 4.05
CA GLN A 200 -22.70 5.19 4.36
C GLN A 200 -22.13 4.08 5.25
N PRO A 201 -20.88 3.68 5.01
CA PRO A 201 -20.21 2.69 5.86
C PRO A 201 -20.25 3.08 7.34
N PRO A 202 -20.27 2.10 8.25
CA PRO A 202 -20.18 2.37 9.69
C PRO A 202 -18.82 2.99 10.03
N LEU A 203 -18.74 3.66 11.15
CA LEU A 203 -17.47 4.11 11.72
C LEU A 203 -16.58 2.91 12.04
N PRO A 204 -15.25 3.05 11.88
CA PRO A 204 -14.30 2.05 12.36
C PRO A 204 -14.49 1.80 13.87
N VAL A 205 -14.28 0.56 14.31
CA VAL A 205 -14.46 0.20 15.74
C VAL A 205 -13.53 0.96 16.68
N ASN A 206 -12.39 1.38 16.18
CA ASN A 206 -11.39 2.20 16.90
C ASN A 206 -11.44 3.68 16.46
N TRP A 207 -12.60 4.13 15.95
CA TRP A 207 -12.80 5.54 15.66
C TRP A 207 -12.74 6.39 16.92
N LEU A 208 -12.08 7.53 16.80
CA LEU A 208 -12.10 8.62 17.79
C LEU A 208 -12.33 9.93 17.05
N PRO A 209 -13.01 10.90 17.65
CA PRO A 209 -13.19 12.24 17.05
C PRO A 209 -11.86 13.02 17.02
N GLU A 210 -10.92 12.70 17.90
CA GLU A 210 -9.63 13.35 18.05
C GLU A 210 -8.60 12.39 18.61
N HIS A 211 -7.35 12.49 18.14
CA HIS A 211 -6.25 11.68 18.68
C HIS A 211 -5.90 12.14 20.10
N PRO A 212 -5.72 11.22 21.07
CA PRO A 212 -5.65 11.59 22.49
C PRO A 212 -4.35 12.25 22.92
N PHE A 213 -3.31 12.27 22.09
CA PHE A 213 -2.04 12.93 22.41
C PHE A 213 -1.36 13.50 21.16
N ASP A 214 -0.42 14.42 21.36
CA ASP A 214 0.42 14.94 20.29
C ASP A 214 1.43 13.86 19.85
N HIS A 215 1.27 13.35 18.65
CA HIS A 215 2.14 12.34 18.05
C HIS A 215 3.26 12.94 17.18
N GLY A 216 3.45 14.25 17.22
CA GLY A 216 4.53 14.94 16.51
C GLY A 216 4.31 15.22 15.03
N HIS A 217 3.16 14.86 14.47
CA HIS A 217 2.84 15.23 13.12
C HIS A 217 2.37 16.68 13.00
N ILE A 218 2.53 17.23 11.80
CA ILE A 218 2.42 18.66 11.50
C ILE A 218 1.05 19.24 11.86
N THR A 219 0.04 18.42 11.82
CA THR A 219 -1.32 18.76 12.21
C THR A 219 -2.02 17.53 12.76
N VAL A 220 -3.10 17.75 13.49
CA VAL A 220 -4.02 16.67 13.93
C VAL A 220 -4.51 15.81 12.77
N ARG A 221 -4.33 16.27 11.54
CA ARG A 221 -4.68 15.56 10.32
C ARG A 221 -3.69 14.52 9.89
N ASP A 222 -2.45 14.55 10.33
CA ASP A 222 -1.39 13.68 9.85
C ASP A 222 -1.31 13.50 8.30
N GLU A 223 -2.22 14.14 7.56
CA GLU A 223 -2.18 14.29 6.11
C GLU A 223 -2.69 15.67 5.70
N VAL A 224 -1.77 16.49 5.23
CA VAL A 224 -2.05 17.87 4.81
C VAL A 224 -2.61 17.87 3.38
N GLY A 225 -3.72 18.54 3.17
CA GLY A 225 -4.25 18.80 1.83
C GLY A 225 -5.52 18.03 1.48
N VAL A 226 -6.02 17.15 2.34
CA VAL A 226 -7.33 16.52 2.13
C VAL A 226 -8.44 17.53 2.46
N LYS A 227 -9.10 18.04 1.43
CA LYS A 227 -10.22 18.97 1.58
C LYS A 227 -11.47 18.23 2.04
N GLY A 228 -12.34 18.92 2.77
CA GLY A 228 -13.59 18.35 3.27
C GLY A 228 -13.45 17.47 4.50
N VAL A 229 -12.24 17.31 5.04
CA VAL A 229 -12.00 16.59 6.29
C VAL A 229 -11.69 17.57 7.41
N TRP A 230 -12.46 17.50 8.49
CA TRP A 230 -12.37 18.43 9.63
C TRP A 230 -11.22 18.04 10.56
N LYS A 231 -10.76 19.01 11.33
CA LYS A 231 -9.77 18.78 12.39
C LYS A 231 -10.28 17.76 13.41
N LYS A 232 -11.54 17.87 13.84
CA LYS A 232 -12.24 16.79 14.54
C LYS A 232 -12.79 15.81 13.51
N ARG A 233 -12.59 14.54 13.74
CA ARG A 233 -13.04 13.45 12.87
C ARG A 233 -14.49 13.10 13.22
N ASP A 234 -15.41 14.05 12.96
CA ASP A 234 -16.82 13.84 13.22
C ASP A 234 -17.41 12.68 12.41
N GLU A 235 -18.49 12.10 12.89
CA GLU A 235 -19.09 10.91 12.30
C GLU A 235 -19.49 11.11 10.84
N ARG A 236 -20.11 12.24 10.50
CA ARG A 236 -20.64 12.49 9.15
C ARG A 236 -19.50 12.60 8.13
N THR A 237 -18.45 13.35 8.49
CA THR A 237 -17.27 13.51 7.64
C THR A 237 -16.57 12.17 7.41
N ILE A 238 -16.36 11.40 8.47
CA ILE A 238 -15.63 10.13 8.37
C ILE A 238 -16.44 9.09 7.59
N ARG A 239 -17.74 8.95 7.84
CA ARG A 239 -18.59 8.02 7.10
C ARG A 239 -18.66 8.35 5.61
N ASN A 240 -18.78 9.63 5.27
CA ASN A 240 -18.72 10.08 3.87
C ASN A 240 -17.36 9.77 3.24
N GLU A 241 -16.27 10.00 3.96
CA GLU A 241 -14.90 9.77 3.45
C GLU A 241 -14.62 8.28 3.23
N ILE A 242 -15.06 7.39 4.14
CA ILE A 242 -15.00 5.95 3.94
C ILE A 242 -15.84 5.51 2.73
N GLY A 243 -17.04 6.08 2.57
CA GLY A 243 -17.89 5.78 1.40
C GLY A 243 -17.25 6.20 0.09
N ARG A 244 -16.52 7.30 0.05
CA ARG A 244 -15.73 7.74 -1.11
C ARG A 244 -14.56 6.79 -1.38
N GLU A 245 -13.86 6.39 -0.33
CA GLU A 245 -12.77 5.40 -0.43
C GLU A 245 -13.29 4.07 -0.97
N TYR A 246 -14.42 3.57 -0.46
CA TYR A 246 -15.02 2.33 -0.93
C TYR A 246 -15.47 2.41 -2.39
N ALA A 247 -16.02 3.53 -2.82
CA ALA A 247 -16.35 3.74 -4.22
C ALA A 247 -15.11 3.67 -5.14
N CYS A 248 -13.99 4.24 -4.72
CA CYS A 248 -12.73 4.15 -5.45
C CYS A 248 -12.15 2.72 -5.44
N SER A 249 -12.20 2.06 -4.30
CA SER A 249 -11.65 0.70 -4.12
C SER A 249 -12.44 -0.36 -4.87
N GLU A 250 -13.78 -0.26 -4.91
CA GLU A 250 -14.60 -1.13 -5.74
C GLU A 250 -14.33 -0.94 -7.24
N ASN A 251 -14.10 0.30 -7.68
CA ASN A 251 -13.68 0.54 -9.07
C ASN A 251 -12.32 -0.10 -9.38
N ILE A 252 -11.38 -0.11 -8.42
CA ILE A 252 -10.11 -0.84 -8.57
C ILE A 252 -10.38 -2.34 -8.74
N ASP A 253 -11.23 -2.92 -7.91
CA ASP A 253 -11.62 -4.34 -8.01
C ASP A 253 -12.20 -4.70 -9.38
N ILE A 254 -13.10 -3.84 -9.91
CA ILE A 254 -13.65 -4.00 -11.25
C ILE A 254 -12.54 -4.03 -12.32
N GLN A 255 -11.55 -3.14 -12.23
CA GLN A 255 -10.45 -3.11 -13.20
C GLN A 255 -9.52 -4.32 -13.06
N ILE A 256 -9.25 -4.77 -11.85
CA ILE A 256 -8.50 -6.01 -11.61
C ILE A 256 -9.23 -7.20 -12.24
N GLY A 257 -10.55 -7.31 -12.03
CA GLY A 257 -11.37 -8.37 -12.62
C GLY A 257 -11.33 -8.39 -14.15
N ARG A 258 -11.27 -7.23 -14.80
CA ARG A 258 -11.10 -7.14 -16.26
C ARG A 258 -9.76 -7.73 -16.71
N VAL A 259 -8.68 -7.37 -16.03
CA VAL A 259 -7.32 -7.87 -16.35
C VAL A 259 -7.21 -9.37 -16.10
N LEU A 260 -7.74 -9.87 -14.98
CA LEU A 260 -7.73 -11.31 -14.68
C LEU A 260 -8.49 -12.12 -15.74
N ARG A 261 -9.68 -11.67 -16.14
CA ARG A 261 -10.43 -12.33 -17.24
C ARG A 261 -9.65 -12.30 -18.55
N LYS A 262 -8.97 -11.20 -18.88
CA LYS A 262 -8.17 -11.12 -20.10
C LYS A 262 -7.00 -12.10 -20.08
N LEU A 263 -6.30 -12.25 -18.96
CA LEU A 263 -5.23 -13.25 -18.79
C LEU A 263 -5.79 -14.69 -18.90
N GLU A 264 -7.00 -14.94 -18.38
CA GLU A 264 -7.70 -16.22 -18.50
C GLU A 264 -8.07 -16.54 -19.97
N GLU A 265 -8.62 -15.56 -20.70
CA GLU A 265 -8.94 -15.67 -22.14
C GLU A 265 -7.69 -15.94 -23.00
N MET A 266 -6.55 -15.37 -22.63
CA MET A 266 -5.27 -15.62 -23.28
C MET A 266 -4.62 -16.96 -22.89
N GLY A 267 -5.14 -17.66 -21.88
CA GLY A 267 -4.55 -18.88 -21.33
C GLY A 267 -3.30 -18.65 -20.47
N GLU A 268 -3.04 -17.40 -20.07
CA GLU A 268 -1.84 -17.01 -19.33
C GLU A 268 -2.02 -16.94 -17.80
N LEU A 269 -3.27 -16.96 -17.30
CA LEU A 269 -3.55 -16.74 -15.89
C LEU A 269 -2.92 -17.82 -15.00
N ASP A 270 -2.94 -19.08 -15.42
CA ASP A 270 -2.40 -20.20 -14.65
C ASP A 270 -0.86 -20.26 -14.67
N ASN A 271 -0.22 -19.52 -15.59
CA ASN A 271 1.22 -19.36 -15.70
C ASN A 271 1.71 -17.99 -15.17
N THR A 272 0.83 -17.24 -14.50
CA THR A 272 1.12 -15.89 -14.02
C THR A 272 1.02 -15.81 -12.49
N TYR A 273 2.07 -15.29 -11.84
CA TYR A 273 1.97 -14.84 -10.45
C TYR A 273 1.28 -13.49 -10.38
N VAL A 274 0.13 -13.44 -9.72
CA VAL A 274 -0.62 -12.21 -9.49
C VAL A 274 -0.50 -11.81 -8.03
N ILE A 275 0.03 -10.62 -7.76
CA ILE A 275 0.19 -10.07 -6.42
C ILE A 275 -0.71 -8.86 -6.25
N TYR A 276 -1.62 -8.91 -5.29
CA TYR A 276 -2.40 -7.76 -4.83
C TYR A 276 -1.81 -7.21 -3.54
N THR A 277 -1.48 -5.93 -3.52
CA THR A 277 -0.97 -5.23 -2.32
C THR A 277 -1.21 -3.73 -2.39
N ALA A 278 -1.01 -3.04 -1.26
CA ALA A 278 -0.97 -1.57 -1.18
C ALA A 278 0.44 -1.09 -0.82
N ASP A 279 0.72 0.19 -1.09
CA ASP A 279 1.98 0.81 -0.65
C ASP A 279 1.97 1.15 0.86
N HIS A 280 0.82 1.42 1.44
CA HIS A 280 0.53 1.57 2.88
C HIS A 280 -1.00 1.67 3.08
N GLY A 281 -1.44 1.68 4.34
CA GLY A 281 -2.83 1.92 4.67
C GLY A 281 -3.15 3.38 5.03
N MET A 282 -4.41 3.62 5.39
CA MET A 282 -4.95 4.91 5.81
C MET A 282 -5.74 4.80 7.10
N ALA A 283 -5.77 5.87 7.88
CA ALA A 283 -6.51 5.91 9.13
C ALA A 283 -8.02 6.14 8.92
N ILE A 284 -8.40 7.16 8.21
CA ILE A 284 -9.77 7.63 7.97
C ILE A 284 -10.65 7.48 9.22
N GLY A 285 -10.34 8.31 10.24
CA GLY A 285 -11.04 8.35 11.53
C GLY A 285 -10.53 7.36 12.58
N ARG A 286 -9.79 6.31 12.21
CA ARG A 286 -9.20 5.37 13.18
C ARG A 286 -8.23 6.11 14.09
N HIS A 287 -8.37 5.91 15.40
CA HIS A 287 -7.59 6.58 16.45
C HIS A 287 -7.63 8.14 16.38
N GLY A 288 -8.66 8.73 15.78
CA GLY A 288 -8.76 10.19 15.57
C GLY A 288 -7.79 10.75 14.52
N LEU A 289 -7.19 9.88 13.71
CA LEU A 289 -6.26 10.22 12.64
C LEU A 289 -6.95 10.19 11.27
N GLN A 290 -6.37 10.85 10.27
CA GLN A 290 -6.89 10.85 8.91
C GLN A 290 -5.98 10.09 7.94
N GLY A 291 -4.69 10.27 8.06
CA GLY A 291 -3.74 9.89 7.06
C GLY A 291 -2.93 8.63 7.38
N LYS A 292 -1.73 8.60 6.84
CA LYS A 292 -0.82 7.46 6.75
C LYS A 292 0.44 7.59 7.60
N GLN A 293 0.60 8.72 8.27
CA GLN A 293 1.83 9.08 8.98
C GLN A 293 1.83 8.53 10.42
N ASN A 294 1.46 7.29 10.57
CA ASN A 294 1.44 6.59 11.85
C ASN A 294 1.81 5.11 11.66
N LEU A 295 2.00 4.39 12.76
CA LEU A 295 2.44 2.99 12.74
C LEU A 295 1.42 2.03 13.35
N TYR A 296 0.14 2.39 13.40
CA TYR A 296 -0.94 1.46 13.75
C TYR A 296 -1.16 0.43 12.64
N GLU A 297 -1.74 -0.71 12.97
CA GLU A 297 -1.95 -1.82 12.00
C GLU A 297 -2.77 -1.40 10.76
N HIS A 298 -3.65 -0.41 10.88
CA HIS A 298 -4.44 0.08 9.76
C HIS A 298 -3.63 0.90 8.73
N THR A 299 -2.41 1.33 9.07
CA THR A 299 -1.51 2.06 8.17
C THR A 299 -0.21 1.32 7.91
N TRP A 300 0.39 0.72 8.93
CA TRP A 300 1.68 0.05 8.84
C TRP A 300 1.59 -1.33 8.19
N ARG A 301 0.53 -2.09 8.50
CA ARG A 301 0.22 -3.33 7.82
C ARG A 301 -0.48 -3.03 6.48
N ILE A 302 -0.21 -3.85 5.47
CA ILE A 302 -0.78 -3.75 4.14
C ILE A 302 -1.50 -5.04 3.76
N PRO A 303 -2.53 -4.98 2.90
CA PRO A 303 -3.09 -6.19 2.31
C PRO A 303 -2.03 -6.86 1.42
N PHE A 304 -1.98 -8.17 1.42
CA PHE A 304 -1.08 -8.92 0.56
C PHE A 304 -1.67 -10.29 0.22
N ILE A 305 -1.96 -10.48 -1.06
CA ILE A 305 -2.56 -11.69 -1.60
C ILE A 305 -1.74 -12.12 -2.80
N VAL A 306 -1.42 -13.41 -2.90
CA VAL A 306 -0.65 -13.94 -4.03
C VAL A 306 -1.37 -15.16 -4.58
N LYS A 307 -1.65 -15.14 -5.88
CA LYS A 307 -2.11 -16.28 -6.67
C LYS A 307 -1.06 -16.63 -7.71
N GLY A 308 -0.87 -17.91 -8.03
CA GLY A 308 0.00 -18.34 -9.12
C GLY A 308 0.48 -19.78 -8.99
N PRO A 309 1.34 -20.22 -9.90
CA PRO A 309 1.81 -21.60 -9.94
C PRO A 309 2.38 -22.10 -8.61
N GLY A 310 1.91 -23.27 -8.16
CA GLY A 310 2.41 -23.92 -6.94
C GLY A 310 1.96 -23.29 -5.62
N ILE A 311 1.11 -22.29 -5.65
CA ILE A 311 0.53 -21.67 -4.43
C ILE A 311 -0.76 -22.42 -4.08
N GLU A 312 -0.88 -22.83 -2.81
CA GLU A 312 -2.07 -23.52 -2.31
C GLU A 312 -3.26 -22.56 -2.22
N SER A 313 -4.34 -22.89 -2.94
CA SER A 313 -5.58 -22.10 -2.98
C SER A 313 -6.24 -22.02 -1.60
N GLY A 314 -6.80 -20.87 -1.26
CA GLY A 314 -7.49 -20.60 0.01
C GLY A 314 -6.58 -20.65 1.23
N SER A 315 -5.27 -20.66 1.04
CA SER A 315 -4.31 -20.72 2.15
C SER A 315 -4.10 -19.36 2.82
N ARG A 316 -3.71 -19.40 4.10
CA ARG A 316 -3.48 -18.19 4.89
C ARG A 316 -2.33 -18.35 5.85
N VAL A 317 -1.45 -17.37 5.90
CA VAL A 317 -0.23 -17.40 6.72
C VAL A 317 0.17 -16.00 7.20
N HIS A 318 0.90 -15.92 8.32
CA HIS A 318 1.41 -14.61 8.76
C HIS A 318 2.41 -14.01 7.78
N GLY A 319 3.35 -14.81 7.26
CA GLY A 319 4.37 -14.33 6.32
C GLY A 319 5.47 -13.52 7.00
N ASN A 320 5.15 -12.46 7.73
CA ASN A 320 6.07 -11.47 8.31
C ASN A 320 7.08 -10.95 7.27
N ILE A 321 6.56 -10.34 6.22
CA ILE A 321 7.28 -9.80 5.09
C ILE A 321 7.27 -8.28 5.07
N TYR A 322 8.20 -7.71 4.31
CA TYR A 322 8.20 -6.30 3.94
C TYR A 322 8.02 -6.11 2.43
N LEU A 323 7.60 -4.93 2.01
CA LEU A 323 7.55 -4.56 0.60
C LEU A 323 8.90 -4.69 -0.11
N LEU A 324 10.01 -4.51 0.59
CA LEU A 324 11.35 -4.69 0.02
C LEU A 324 11.68 -6.15 -0.34
N ASP A 325 10.91 -7.09 0.18
CA ASP A 325 11.08 -8.52 -0.12
C ASP A 325 10.51 -8.91 -1.50
N VAL A 326 9.68 -8.05 -2.08
CA VAL A 326 8.99 -8.31 -3.35
C VAL A 326 9.99 -8.53 -4.48
N LEU A 327 10.97 -7.63 -4.66
CA LEU A 327 11.97 -7.77 -5.72
C LEU A 327 12.72 -9.12 -5.61
N THR A 328 13.25 -9.44 -4.43
CA THR A 328 13.97 -10.69 -4.18
C THR A 328 13.09 -11.92 -4.41
N THR A 329 11.82 -11.85 -4.03
CA THR A 329 10.89 -12.97 -4.22
C THR A 329 10.50 -13.15 -5.69
N LEU A 330 10.26 -12.07 -6.42
CA LEU A 330 9.98 -12.14 -7.85
C LEU A 330 11.18 -12.71 -8.62
N CYS A 331 12.41 -12.31 -8.27
CA CYS A 331 13.62 -12.91 -8.83
C CYS A 331 13.69 -14.43 -8.55
N ASP A 332 13.43 -14.84 -7.31
CA ASP A 332 13.45 -16.26 -6.91
C ASP A 332 12.33 -17.08 -7.60
N LEU A 333 11.13 -16.50 -7.79
CA LEU A 333 10.03 -17.16 -8.52
C LEU A 333 10.34 -17.31 -10.01
N ALA A 334 10.96 -16.31 -10.61
CA ALA A 334 11.33 -16.28 -12.03
C ALA A 334 12.71 -16.93 -12.32
N GLU A 335 13.37 -17.49 -11.30
CA GLU A 335 14.73 -18.09 -11.41
C GLU A 335 15.79 -17.11 -11.94
N ILE A 336 15.63 -15.82 -11.59
CA ILE A 336 16.54 -14.73 -11.92
C ILE A 336 17.47 -14.48 -10.72
N GLU A 337 18.74 -14.16 -10.97
CA GLU A 337 19.68 -13.81 -9.92
C GLU A 337 19.22 -12.55 -9.17
N THR A 338 19.11 -12.66 -7.84
CA THR A 338 18.75 -11.52 -6.99
C THR A 338 19.85 -10.45 -7.02
N PRO A 339 19.52 -9.18 -7.25
CA PRO A 339 20.51 -8.10 -7.26
C PRO A 339 21.28 -8.02 -5.94
N LYS A 340 22.62 -7.91 -6.03
CA LYS A 340 23.53 -7.75 -4.87
C LYS A 340 23.21 -6.54 -3.99
N THR A 341 22.47 -5.56 -4.51
CA THR A 341 22.04 -4.37 -3.78
C THR A 341 20.79 -4.59 -2.97
N SER A 342 20.05 -5.69 -3.20
CA SER A 342 18.83 -6.00 -2.46
C SER A 342 19.14 -6.40 -1.02
N GLU A 343 18.36 -5.88 -0.08
CA GLU A 343 18.35 -6.26 1.34
C GLU A 343 17.11 -7.10 1.68
N GLY A 344 16.27 -7.36 0.69
CA GLY A 344 15.07 -8.18 0.81
C GLY A 344 15.38 -9.66 1.06
N LYS A 345 14.41 -10.36 1.58
CA LYS A 345 14.44 -11.81 1.78
C LYS A 345 13.33 -12.45 0.96
N SER A 346 13.65 -13.47 0.17
CA SER A 346 12.61 -14.19 -0.56
C SER A 346 11.60 -14.84 0.39
N PHE A 347 10.34 -14.61 0.11
CA PHE A 347 9.23 -15.32 0.75
C PHE A 347 8.63 -16.44 -0.13
N LYS A 348 9.29 -16.81 -1.24
CA LYS A 348 8.92 -18.00 -2.03
C LYS A 348 8.76 -19.26 -1.15
N PRO A 349 9.65 -19.54 -0.14
CA PRO A 349 9.42 -20.68 0.75
C PRO A 349 8.12 -20.58 1.57
N VAL A 350 7.62 -19.37 1.83
CA VAL A 350 6.30 -19.17 2.48
C VAL A 350 5.18 -19.46 1.48
N LEU A 351 5.28 -18.94 0.27
CA LEU A 351 4.29 -19.18 -0.80
C LEU A 351 4.15 -20.66 -1.16
N MET A 352 5.27 -21.40 -1.11
CA MET A 352 5.31 -22.85 -1.39
C MET A 352 5.01 -23.71 -0.14
N GLY A 353 4.45 -23.14 0.94
CA GLY A 353 4.08 -23.87 2.15
C GLY A 353 5.23 -24.43 2.99
N LYS A 354 6.50 -24.15 2.61
CA LYS A 354 7.69 -24.67 3.30
C LYS A 354 8.03 -23.93 4.58
N LYS A 355 7.55 -22.69 4.73
CA LYS A 355 7.73 -21.85 5.92
C LYS A 355 6.47 -21.08 6.22
N LYS A 356 6.27 -20.67 7.48
CA LYS A 356 5.13 -19.84 7.90
C LYS A 356 5.44 -18.35 7.94
N LYS A 357 6.71 -17.98 7.97
CA LYS A 357 7.18 -16.59 8.07
C LYS A 357 8.62 -16.42 7.62
N VAL A 358 8.98 -15.21 7.22
CA VAL A 358 10.35 -14.84 6.81
C VAL A 358 11.16 -14.29 7.98
N ARG A 359 10.49 -13.58 8.91
CA ARG A 359 11.13 -12.88 10.05
C ARG A 359 10.38 -13.14 11.35
N ASP A 360 11.12 -13.14 12.47
CA ASP A 360 10.54 -13.21 13.81
C ASP A 360 10.20 -11.81 14.35
N VAL A 361 10.95 -10.79 13.93
CA VAL A 361 10.80 -9.42 14.39
C VAL A 361 10.62 -8.49 13.19
N LEU A 362 9.67 -7.58 13.31
CA LEU A 362 9.42 -6.50 12.37
C LEU A 362 9.67 -5.16 13.06
N TYR A 363 10.20 -4.20 12.30
CA TYR A 363 10.48 -2.85 12.74
C TYR A 363 9.90 -1.83 11.77
N GLY A 364 9.26 -0.80 12.29
CA GLY A 364 8.73 0.32 11.52
C GLY A 364 9.17 1.65 12.12
N VAL A 365 9.31 2.67 11.26
CA VAL A 365 9.69 4.02 11.65
C VAL A 365 8.95 5.06 10.85
N TYR A 366 8.52 6.12 11.53
CA TYR A 366 8.06 7.33 10.88
C TYR A 366 8.64 8.56 11.57
N CYS A 367 9.46 9.32 10.87
CA CYS A 367 10.14 10.51 11.43
C CYS A 367 9.78 11.83 10.72
N GLY A 368 8.83 11.81 9.81
CA GLY A 368 8.08 12.98 9.33
C GLY A 368 8.88 14.18 8.86
N GLY A 369 9.93 13.97 8.06
CA GLY A 369 10.67 15.09 7.49
C GLY A 369 11.65 15.79 8.46
N GLY A 370 12.43 15.01 9.20
CA GLY A 370 13.49 15.50 10.08
C GLY A 370 13.01 15.80 11.50
N ARG A 371 11.83 15.34 11.87
CA ARG A 371 11.33 15.39 13.25
C ARG A 371 11.46 14.01 13.88
N PRO A 372 11.85 13.89 15.14
CA PRO A 372 11.61 12.70 15.90
C PRO A 372 10.12 12.38 15.82
N GLY A 373 9.79 11.15 15.57
CA GLY A 373 8.42 10.72 15.37
C GLY A 373 8.16 9.43 16.09
N SER A 374 7.59 8.48 15.40
CA SER A 374 7.25 7.17 15.94
C SER A 374 8.16 6.07 15.41
N ARG A 375 8.36 5.04 16.23
CA ARG A 375 9.00 3.79 15.87
C ARG A 375 8.27 2.64 16.54
N CYS A 376 8.18 1.51 15.87
CA CYS A 376 7.58 0.33 16.45
C CYS A 376 8.42 -0.91 16.21
N VAL A 377 8.25 -1.87 17.10
CA VAL A 377 8.76 -3.23 16.95
C VAL A 377 7.62 -4.22 17.20
N LYS A 378 7.51 -5.24 16.34
CA LYS A 378 6.55 -6.33 16.50
C LYS A 378 7.30 -7.66 16.59
N LYS A 379 6.99 -8.44 17.63
CA LYS A 379 7.51 -9.79 17.84
C LYS A 379 6.39 -10.70 18.32
N GLY A 380 6.09 -11.73 17.55
CA GLY A 380 4.89 -12.55 17.80
C GLY A 380 3.64 -11.71 17.78
N ASP A 381 2.82 -11.82 18.80
CA ASP A 381 1.57 -11.07 18.97
C ASP A 381 1.77 -9.68 19.60
N TRP A 382 2.98 -9.38 20.07
CA TRP A 382 3.28 -8.13 20.76
C TRP A 382 3.81 -7.06 19.82
N LYS A 383 3.32 -5.84 19.99
CA LYS A 383 3.77 -4.65 19.29
C LYS A 383 3.97 -3.50 20.25
N LEU A 384 5.20 -3.00 20.33
CA LEU A 384 5.57 -1.80 21.07
C LEU A 384 5.72 -0.64 20.08
N THR A 385 4.98 0.45 20.30
CA THR A 385 5.16 1.71 19.58
C THR A 385 5.66 2.77 20.54
N GLN A 386 6.69 3.50 20.15
CA GLN A 386 7.26 4.62 20.90
C GLN A 386 7.15 5.89 20.08
N TYR A 387 6.62 6.94 20.71
CA TYR A 387 6.58 8.29 20.20
C TYR A 387 7.61 9.14 20.94
N GLU A 388 8.29 10.01 20.21
CA GLU A 388 9.21 11.00 20.76
C GLU A 388 9.09 12.28 19.93
N VAL A 389 8.51 13.31 20.54
CA VAL A 389 8.21 14.58 19.88
C VAL A 389 9.09 15.65 20.48
N THR A 390 10.21 15.94 19.83
CA THR A 390 11.24 16.87 20.36
C THR A 390 10.67 18.27 20.60
N LYS A 391 9.79 18.74 19.73
CA LYS A 391 9.23 20.10 19.82
C LYS A 391 8.37 20.32 21.06
N THR A 392 7.62 19.33 21.48
CA THR A 392 6.68 19.40 22.61
C THR A 392 7.17 18.64 23.83
N GLY A 393 8.26 17.88 23.70
CA GLY A 393 8.79 17.03 24.76
C GLY A 393 7.95 15.78 25.05
N VAL A 394 6.92 15.51 24.25
CA VAL A 394 6.05 14.34 24.43
C VAL A 394 6.85 13.07 24.22
N LYS A 395 6.80 12.18 25.22
CA LYS A 395 7.28 10.80 25.13
C LYS A 395 6.12 9.91 25.51
N HIS A 396 5.72 9.05 24.59
CA HIS A 396 4.59 8.14 24.80
C HIS A 396 4.94 6.75 24.29
N ARG A 397 4.52 5.74 25.02
CA ARG A 397 4.70 4.32 24.66
C ARG A 397 3.36 3.62 24.68
N GLN A 398 3.18 2.70 23.76
CA GLN A 398 2.00 1.84 23.69
C GLN A 398 2.47 0.42 23.41
N LEU A 399 2.08 -0.51 24.29
CA LEU A 399 2.35 -1.93 24.11
C LEU A 399 1.01 -2.65 23.90
N PHE A 400 0.83 -3.25 22.74
CA PHE A 400 -0.39 -3.99 22.39
C PHE A 400 -0.11 -5.48 22.23
N ASN A 401 -1.01 -6.31 22.73
CA ASN A 401 -1.14 -7.69 22.29
C ASN A 401 -2.14 -7.75 21.13
N LEU A 402 -1.65 -7.89 19.91
CA LEU A 402 -2.49 -7.84 18.70
C LEU A 402 -3.43 -9.04 18.55
N LYS A 403 -3.21 -10.13 19.28
CA LYS A 403 -4.15 -11.26 19.33
C LYS A 403 -5.39 -10.92 20.14
N GLU A 404 -5.21 -10.22 21.26
CA GLU A 404 -6.27 -9.81 22.17
C GLU A 404 -6.91 -8.49 21.76
N ASN A 405 -6.09 -7.57 21.25
CA ASN A 405 -6.47 -6.22 20.81
C ASN A 405 -6.02 -5.94 19.36
N PRO A 406 -6.62 -6.60 18.36
CA PRO A 406 -6.22 -6.47 16.95
C PRO A 406 -6.48 -5.09 16.35
N TYR A 407 -7.32 -4.28 16.98
CA TYR A 407 -7.63 -2.91 16.59
C TYR A 407 -6.84 -1.85 17.36
N GLU A 408 -5.95 -2.28 18.27
CA GLU A 408 -5.09 -1.41 19.06
C GLU A 408 -5.89 -0.35 19.86
N PHE A 409 -6.99 -0.76 20.51
CA PHE A 409 -7.73 0.16 21.38
C PHE A 409 -6.80 0.74 22.44
N MET A 410 -6.68 2.07 22.46
CA MET A 410 -5.69 2.76 23.29
C MET A 410 -5.94 2.64 24.80
N LYS A 411 -7.17 2.33 25.21
CA LYS A 411 -7.51 2.08 26.62
C LYS A 411 -7.07 0.69 27.10
N GLU A 412 -6.66 -0.16 26.19
CA GLU A 412 -6.30 -1.56 26.43
C GLU A 412 -4.81 -1.82 26.12
N HIS A 413 -3.97 -0.77 26.07
CA HIS A 413 -2.54 -0.98 25.97
C HIS A 413 -1.96 -1.40 27.33
N HIS A 414 -0.88 -2.15 27.30
CA HIS A 414 -0.14 -2.54 28.48
C HIS A 414 0.90 -1.48 28.83
N ASP A 415 1.10 -1.19 30.11
CA ASP A 415 2.12 -0.25 30.60
C ASP A 415 3.54 -0.84 30.52
#